data_816672c810db5332407bb3dd03717a32
#
_entry.id   816672c810db5332407bb3dd03717a32
#
_cell.length_a   1.000
_cell.length_b   1.000
_cell.length_c   1.000
_cell.angle_alpha   90.00
_cell.angle_beta   90.00
_cell.angle_gamma   90.00
#
_symmetry.space_group_name_H-M   'P 1'
#
loop_
_entity.id
_entity.type
_entity.pdbx_description
1 polymer ?
#
loop_
_entity_poly.entity_id
_entity_poly.type
_entity_poly.pdbx_seq_one_letter_code
_entity_poly.pdbx_strand_id
1 'polypeptide(L)'
;MEWCRRGIQLSFRIEPAGFALAAAYAALCWAARQVSMDQFYLPAGIRVAALLLFAPRMWPYLFLGEYAYFAHMRVPMIERYGLAWVILSSAFLMPAVALIVRWHRRMMAARTDAWFISAAFTCAATATLLNLCFSHLFWPVPHHNDFLTDAARGAMGQFAGILTVVPVALLWIRRSSGWQWTRRYRIATVCCVLAIGGIGLFALQAPAHASSLKTSLQVSTAIPAIALTCMHGWRGAAIGVPLLNVAIGMSSKGGEPWAFDSATFVAQQTLLVSGVALLALGYSISHYYVQCISGRQRELLSMAHARASHIGSEMSLRQRVLDMRTMGEGIDHSLSEIAYYLRENGHADLSRSLLQVSVANSRKFREQTSLVYPTCLEHVGLYLSVQLSGLGEVWTRSRRVLSPRMAGDPCALSNGLQLAAYRLLADAVSLLLQREKGQVRVQARCGRVGESTGIVLVVALIDVDQGISEATMEMVIEQLTGRTLAYGGTVQCRRNRIRMLLVDSNNAARAWVA
;
A
#
# COMPACT_ATOMS: atom_id res chain seq x y z
N MET A 1 -30.51 -33.44 7.30
CA MET A 1 -31.91 -33.11 7.75
C MET A 1 -31.96 -32.44 9.14
N GLU A 2 -30.87 -31.91 9.67
CA GLU A 2 -30.86 -31.19 10.99
C GLU A 2 -31.23 -29.68 10.88
N TRP A 3 -31.32 -29.15 9.68
CA TRP A 3 -31.66 -27.74 9.45
C TRP A 3 -33.15 -27.39 9.69
N CYS A 4 -34.04 -28.37 9.63
CA CYS A 4 -35.48 -28.15 9.84
C CYS A 4 -35.90 -28.14 11.33
N ARG A 5 -35.03 -28.48 12.27
CA ARG A 5 -35.35 -28.53 13.71
C ARG A 5 -34.96 -27.29 14.53
N ARG A 6 -34.14 -26.39 13.98
CA ARG A 6 -33.86 -25.11 14.63
C ARG A 6 -34.84 -24.06 14.09
N GLY A 7 -35.94 -23.87 14.80
CA GLY A 7 -36.87 -22.78 14.53
C GLY A 7 -36.14 -21.45 14.41
N ILE A 8 -36.53 -20.62 13.46
CA ILE A 8 -35.98 -19.26 13.28
C ILE A 8 -36.43 -18.43 14.48
N GLN A 9 -35.57 -18.28 15.49
CA GLN A 9 -35.79 -17.32 16.57
C GLN A 9 -35.48 -15.91 16.05
N LEU A 10 -36.51 -15.19 15.62
CA LEU A 10 -36.45 -13.76 15.31
C LEU A 10 -36.57 -12.98 16.63
N SER A 11 -35.47 -12.67 17.29
CA SER A 11 -35.45 -11.75 18.43
C SER A 11 -35.51 -10.30 17.91
N PHE A 12 -36.70 -9.71 17.87
CA PHE A 12 -36.86 -8.28 17.61
C PHE A 12 -36.53 -7.47 18.85
N ARG A 13 -35.36 -6.86 18.87
CA ARG A 13 -35.03 -5.86 19.91
C ARG A 13 -35.43 -4.49 19.36
N ILE A 14 -36.52 -3.94 19.90
CA ILE A 14 -37.02 -2.59 19.56
C ILE A 14 -36.12 -1.56 20.22
N GLU A 15 -35.39 -0.78 19.40
CA GLU A 15 -34.55 0.32 19.89
C GLU A 15 -35.28 1.65 19.62
N PRO A 16 -35.57 2.49 20.63
CA PRO A 16 -36.24 3.79 20.45
C PRO A 16 -35.53 4.71 19.48
N ALA A 17 -34.18 4.67 19.48
CA ALA A 17 -33.35 5.39 18.51
C ALA A 17 -33.62 5.03 17.03
N GLY A 18 -34.14 3.83 16.79
CA GLY A 18 -34.53 3.39 15.45
C GLY A 18 -35.70 4.19 14.86
N PHE A 19 -36.68 4.55 15.68
CA PHE A 19 -37.82 5.40 15.25
C PHE A 19 -37.38 6.82 14.94
N ALA A 20 -36.45 7.38 15.73
CA ALA A 20 -35.83 8.68 15.41
C ALA A 20 -35.07 8.63 14.07
N LEU A 21 -34.35 7.52 13.82
CA LEU A 21 -33.69 7.29 12.53
C LEU A 21 -34.70 7.21 11.39
N ALA A 22 -35.82 6.50 11.55
CA ALA A 22 -36.86 6.41 10.54
C ALA A 22 -37.46 7.78 10.20
N ALA A 23 -37.77 8.59 11.21
CA ALA A 23 -38.29 9.95 11.03
C ALA A 23 -37.26 10.88 10.36
N ALA A 24 -36.00 10.86 10.81
CA ALA A 24 -34.93 11.64 10.19
C ALA A 24 -34.68 11.25 8.73
N TYR A 25 -34.70 9.94 8.44
CA TYR A 25 -34.55 9.42 7.09
C TYR A 25 -35.70 9.86 6.17
N ALA A 26 -36.97 9.75 6.62
CA ALA A 26 -38.14 10.19 5.88
C ALA A 26 -38.11 11.69 5.57
N ALA A 27 -37.77 12.51 6.58
CA ALA A 27 -37.62 13.95 6.44
C ALA A 27 -36.51 14.32 5.44
N LEU A 28 -35.36 13.62 5.51
CA LEU A 28 -34.24 13.84 4.60
C LEU A 28 -34.61 13.48 3.14
N CYS A 29 -35.29 12.34 2.94
CA CYS A 29 -35.79 11.96 1.60
C CYS A 29 -36.81 12.94 1.07
N TRP A 30 -37.71 13.44 1.91
CA TRP A 30 -38.68 14.46 1.55
C TRP A 30 -37.99 15.78 1.17
N ALA A 31 -37.06 16.29 1.97
CA ALA A 31 -36.32 17.50 1.67
C ALA A 31 -35.49 17.36 0.38
N ALA A 32 -34.82 16.23 0.19
CA ALA A 32 -34.07 15.95 -1.03
C ALA A 32 -34.99 15.90 -2.27
N ARG A 33 -36.22 15.44 -2.12
CA ARG A 33 -37.20 15.41 -3.23
C ARG A 33 -37.59 16.80 -3.68
N GLN A 34 -37.63 17.78 -2.80
CA GLN A 34 -37.98 19.18 -3.17
C GLN A 34 -36.98 19.80 -4.13
N VAL A 35 -35.72 19.40 -4.05
CA VAL A 35 -34.62 19.87 -4.93
C VAL A 35 -34.31 18.89 -6.07
N SER A 36 -34.96 17.74 -6.13
CA SER A 36 -34.70 16.70 -7.14
C SER A 36 -35.55 16.92 -8.39
N MET A 37 -34.93 16.75 -9.54
CA MET A 37 -35.60 16.57 -10.84
C MET A 37 -35.76 15.10 -11.16
N ASP A 38 -36.63 14.75 -12.14
CA ASP A 38 -36.78 13.36 -12.55
C ASP A 38 -35.48 12.77 -13.11
N GLN A 39 -34.67 13.59 -13.76
CA GLN A 39 -33.35 13.21 -14.26
C GLN A 39 -32.23 13.29 -13.21
N PHE A 40 -32.52 13.77 -12.00
CA PHE A 40 -31.56 13.89 -10.89
C PHE A 40 -32.24 13.55 -9.55
N TYR A 41 -32.39 12.27 -9.27
CA TYR A 41 -33.19 11.79 -8.16
C TYR A 41 -32.33 11.51 -6.90
N LEU A 42 -32.12 12.52 -6.07
CA LEU A 42 -31.31 12.45 -4.85
C LEU A 42 -31.79 11.43 -3.81
N PRO A 43 -33.10 11.16 -3.61
CA PRO A 43 -33.56 10.15 -2.67
C PRO A 43 -33.00 8.74 -2.92
N ALA A 44 -32.70 8.41 -4.20
CA ALA A 44 -32.04 7.13 -4.53
C ALA A 44 -30.63 7.05 -3.91
N GLY A 45 -29.88 8.15 -3.94
CA GLY A 45 -28.56 8.22 -3.30
C GLY A 45 -28.63 8.12 -1.78
N ILE A 46 -29.58 8.80 -1.16
CA ILE A 46 -29.81 8.75 0.29
C ILE A 46 -30.18 7.33 0.72
N ARG A 47 -31.03 6.64 -0.03
CA ARG A 47 -31.43 5.25 0.20
C ARG A 47 -30.21 4.32 0.25
N VAL A 48 -29.39 4.34 -0.78
CA VAL A 48 -28.18 3.49 -0.87
C VAL A 48 -27.17 3.89 0.19
N ALA A 49 -26.95 5.17 0.43
CA ALA A 49 -26.05 5.66 1.45
C ALA A 49 -26.48 5.22 2.87
N ALA A 50 -27.78 5.34 3.19
CA ALA A 50 -28.32 4.90 4.49
C ALA A 50 -28.13 3.39 4.69
N LEU A 51 -28.43 2.57 3.67
CA LEU A 51 -28.20 1.13 3.73
C LEU A 51 -26.71 0.75 3.89
N LEU A 52 -25.78 1.57 3.41
CA LEU A 52 -24.35 1.38 3.59
C LEU A 52 -23.85 1.84 4.96
N LEU A 53 -24.33 2.98 5.43
CA LEU A 53 -23.92 3.58 6.71
C LEU A 53 -24.39 2.78 7.92
N PHE A 54 -25.65 2.33 7.89
CA PHE A 54 -26.26 1.65 9.03
C PHE A 54 -26.12 0.14 8.98
N ALA A 55 -25.97 -0.48 10.16
CA ALA A 55 -25.89 -1.93 10.28
C ALA A 55 -27.22 -2.59 9.82
N PRO A 56 -27.21 -3.83 9.30
CA PRO A 56 -28.44 -4.51 8.83
C PRO A 56 -29.54 -4.61 9.89
N ARG A 57 -29.20 -4.62 11.17
CA ARG A 57 -30.18 -4.60 12.28
C ARG A 57 -31.04 -3.32 12.32
N MET A 58 -30.55 -2.21 11.75
CA MET A 58 -31.26 -0.93 11.69
C MET A 58 -32.09 -0.79 10.39
N TRP A 59 -31.95 -1.68 9.42
CA TRP A 59 -32.66 -1.61 8.15
C TRP A 59 -34.19 -1.63 8.26
N PRO A 60 -34.83 -2.38 9.18
CA PRO A 60 -36.27 -2.32 9.35
C PRO A 60 -36.78 -0.89 9.63
N TYR A 61 -36.02 -0.09 10.39
CA TYR A 61 -36.37 1.32 10.65
C TYR A 61 -36.19 2.19 9.41
N LEU A 62 -35.18 1.91 8.57
CA LEU A 62 -35.03 2.59 7.28
C LEU A 62 -36.19 2.24 6.33
N PHE A 63 -36.66 0.99 6.35
CA PHE A 63 -37.84 0.58 5.57
C PHE A 63 -39.09 1.34 6.06
N LEU A 64 -39.28 1.42 7.36
CA LEU A 64 -40.39 2.19 7.93
C LEU A 64 -40.35 3.67 7.50
N GLY A 65 -39.17 4.30 7.55
CA GLY A 65 -38.98 5.67 7.09
C GLY A 65 -39.22 5.86 5.60
N GLU A 66 -38.79 4.89 4.77
CA GLU A 66 -39.04 4.90 3.31
C GLU A 66 -40.56 4.77 3.03
N TYR A 67 -41.25 3.89 3.73
CA TYR A 67 -42.71 3.74 3.58
C TYR A 67 -43.48 4.98 4.03
N ALA A 68 -43.05 5.64 5.10
CA ALA A 68 -43.63 6.92 5.51
C ALA A 68 -43.41 8.01 4.45
N TYR A 69 -42.21 8.10 3.88
CA TYR A 69 -41.91 8.99 2.77
C TYR A 69 -42.79 8.69 1.54
N PHE A 70 -42.90 7.42 1.13
CA PHE A 70 -43.74 7.02 -0.01
C PHE A 70 -45.24 7.25 0.26
N ALA A 71 -45.73 6.99 1.48
CA ALA A 71 -47.10 7.30 1.82
C ALA A 71 -47.39 8.78 1.59
N HIS A 72 -46.56 9.67 2.10
CA HIS A 72 -46.74 11.11 1.89
C HIS A 72 -46.72 11.51 0.40
N MET A 73 -45.83 10.91 -0.41
CA MET A 73 -45.64 11.30 -1.81
C MET A 73 -46.63 10.63 -2.76
N ARG A 74 -47.05 9.38 -2.50
CA ARG A 74 -47.81 8.57 -3.46
C ARG A 74 -49.32 8.44 -3.14
N VAL A 75 -49.71 8.67 -1.87
CA VAL A 75 -51.15 8.64 -1.53
C VAL A 75 -51.96 9.63 -2.36
N PRO A 76 -51.50 10.90 -2.57
CA PRO A 76 -52.20 11.83 -3.45
C PRO A 76 -52.33 11.38 -4.92
N MET A 77 -51.53 10.41 -5.33
CA MET A 77 -51.51 9.89 -6.70
C MET A 77 -52.41 8.67 -6.91
N ILE A 78 -53.11 8.18 -5.87
CA ILE A 78 -53.98 7.00 -5.94
C ILE A 78 -55.10 7.17 -7.00
N GLU A 79 -55.71 8.34 -7.06
CA GLU A 79 -56.79 8.62 -8.01
C GLU A 79 -56.33 8.53 -9.45
N ARG A 80 -55.07 8.89 -9.73
CA ARG A 80 -54.53 8.89 -11.09
C ARG A 80 -53.89 7.57 -11.49
N TYR A 81 -53.19 6.89 -10.58
CA TYR A 81 -52.36 5.71 -10.91
C TYR A 81 -52.84 4.40 -10.27
N GLY A 82 -53.83 4.45 -9.42
CA GLY A 82 -54.43 3.29 -8.78
C GLY A 82 -53.71 2.85 -7.49
N LEU A 83 -54.47 2.26 -6.58
CA LEU A 83 -54.02 1.81 -5.27
C LEU A 83 -52.98 0.68 -5.36
N ALA A 84 -53.19 -0.26 -6.30
CA ALA A 84 -52.30 -1.42 -6.49
C ALA A 84 -50.85 -0.99 -6.81
N TRP A 85 -50.68 -0.01 -7.71
CA TRP A 85 -49.38 0.52 -8.03
C TRP A 85 -48.70 1.19 -6.82
N VAL A 86 -49.44 2.02 -6.08
CA VAL A 86 -48.90 2.74 -4.91
C VAL A 86 -48.39 1.76 -3.85
N ILE A 87 -49.14 0.70 -3.56
CA ILE A 87 -48.76 -0.29 -2.54
C ILE A 87 -47.57 -1.13 -3.01
N LEU A 88 -47.68 -1.77 -4.18
CA LEU A 88 -46.70 -2.75 -4.62
C LEU A 88 -45.37 -2.10 -4.98
N SER A 89 -45.37 -0.98 -5.71
CA SER A 89 -44.12 -0.29 -6.01
C SER A 89 -43.40 0.26 -4.79
N SER A 90 -44.14 0.68 -3.74
CA SER A 90 -43.56 1.12 -2.49
C SER A 90 -43.02 -0.04 -1.66
N ALA A 91 -43.75 -1.14 -1.57
CA ALA A 91 -43.39 -2.29 -0.75
C ALA A 91 -42.13 -3.01 -1.24
N PHE A 92 -41.98 -3.19 -2.55
CA PHE A 92 -40.88 -3.99 -3.13
C PHE A 92 -39.59 -3.20 -3.39
N LEU A 93 -39.65 -1.87 -3.59
CA LEU A 93 -38.51 -1.08 -4.04
C LEU A 93 -37.36 -1.08 -3.02
N MET A 94 -37.64 -0.76 -1.76
CA MET A 94 -36.62 -0.68 -0.72
C MET A 94 -36.00 -2.05 -0.40
N PRO A 95 -36.77 -3.14 -0.21
CA PRO A 95 -36.22 -4.48 -0.02
C PRO A 95 -35.31 -4.96 -1.17
N ALA A 96 -35.70 -4.69 -2.43
CA ALA A 96 -34.90 -5.07 -3.59
C ALA A 96 -33.55 -4.36 -3.60
N VAL A 97 -33.52 -3.05 -3.38
CA VAL A 97 -32.28 -2.28 -3.27
C VAL A 97 -31.45 -2.77 -2.07
N ALA A 98 -32.07 -3.06 -0.93
CA ALA A 98 -31.38 -3.57 0.24
C ALA A 98 -30.71 -4.93 -0.02
N LEU A 99 -31.33 -5.81 -0.77
CA LEU A 99 -30.77 -7.10 -1.17
C LEU A 99 -29.50 -6.91 -2.02
N ILE A 100 -29.53 -6.00 -2.99
CA ILE A 100 -28.39 -5.67 -3.85
C ILE A 100 -27.25 -5.10 -3.01
N VAL A 101 -27.54 -4.15 -2.14
CA VAL A 101 -26.54 -3.56 -1.24
C VAL A 101 -25.95 -4.63 -0.32
N ARG A 102 -26.76 -5.55 0.22
CA ARG A 102 -26.29 -6.67 1.04
C ARG A 102 -25.32 -7.58 0.29
N TRP A 103 -25.60 -7.87 -0.96
CA TRP A 103 -24.71 -8.67 -1.81
C TRP A 103 -23.37 -7.95 -2.01
N HIS A 104 -23.40 -6.69 -2.43
CA HIS A 104 -22.20 -5.91 -2.68
C HIS A 104 -21.39 -5.61 -1.40
N ARG A 105 -22.01 -5.57 -0.21
CA ARG A 105 -21.28 -5.45 1.07
C ARG A 105 -20.26 -6.57 1.30
N ARG A 106 -20.49 -7.77 0.78
CA ARG A 106 -19.51 -8.86 0.85
C ARG A 106 -18.27 -8.56 0.01
N MET A 107 -18.45 -7.87 -1.10
CA MET A 107 -17.34 -7.44 -1.98
C MET A 107 -16.58 -6.24 -1.40
N MET A 108 -17.21 -5.42 -0.57
CA MET A 108 -16.55 -4.35 0.19
C MET A 108 -15.40 -4.84 1.08
N ALA A 109 -15.56 -6.00 1.68
CA ALA A 109 -14.54 -6.62 2.53
C ALA A 109 -13.27 -6.99 1.73
N ALA A 110 -13.39 -7.26 0.43
CA ALA A 110 -12.30 -7.57 -0.48
C ALA A 110 -11.48 -6.35 -0.94
N ARG A 111 -11.79 -5.14 -0.47
CA ARG A 111 -11.09 -3.87 -0.76
C ARG A 111 -11.04 -3.46 -2.24
N THR A 112 -11.88 -4.00 -3.08
CA THR A 112 -11.98 -3.59 -4.49
C THR A 112 -13.06 -2.53 -4.63
N ASP A 113 -12.67 -1.28 -4.89
CA ASP A 113 -13.63 -0.16 -4.97
C ASP A 113 -14.47 -0.17 -6.25
N ALA A 114 -14.13 -1.02 -7.21
CA ALA A 114 -14.93 -1.25 -8.43
C ALA A 114 -16.35 -1.74 -8.14
N TRP A 115 -16.60 -2.40 -6.98
CA TRP A 115 -17.93 -2.83 -6.56
C TRP A 115 -18.93 -1.67 -6.42
N PHE A 116 -18.43 -0.46 -6.09
CA PHE A 116 -19.32 0.69 -5.88
C PHE A 116 -20.06 1.10 -7.15
N ILE A 117 -19.36 1.20 -8.29
CA ILE A 117 -19.97 1.57 -9.58
C ILE A 117 -20.99 0.50 -10.01
N SER A 118 -20.65 -0.78 -9.85
CA SER A 118 -21.53 -1.91 -10.10
C SER A 118 -22.77 -1.87 -9.20
N ALA A 119 -22.60 -1.65 -7.89
CA ALA A 119 -23.70 -1.53 -6.96
C ALA A 119 -24.62 -0.34 -7.28
N ALA A 120 -24.03 0.81 -7.60
CA ALA A 120 -24.78 2.01 -7.97
C ALA A 120 -25.64 1.78 -9.22
N PHE A 121 -25.05 1.19 -10.25
CA PHE A 121 -25.74 0.87 -11.49
C PHE A 121 -26.86 -0.16 -11.28
N THR A 122 -26.57 -1.27 -10.61
CA THR A 122 -27.57 -2.33 -10.35
C THR A 122 -28.70 -1.84 -9.47
N CYS A 123 -28.45 -1.02 -8.45
CA CYS A 123 -29.49 -0.40 -7.62
C CYS A 123 -30.39 0.54 -8.44
N ALA A 124 -29.78 1.40 -9.28
CA ALA A 124 -30.53 2.33 -10.13
C ALA A 124 -31.40 1.59 -11.16
N ALA A 125 -30.81 0.63 -11.86
CA ALA A 125 -31.52 -0.19 -12.85
C ALA A 125 -32.68 -0.97 -12.23
N THR A 126 -32.44 -1.66 -11.11
CA THR A 126 -33.48 -2.44 -10.42
C THR A 126 -34.61 -1.57 -9.92
N ALA A 127 -34.30 -0.44 -9.30
CA ALA A 127 -35.33 0.46 -8.78
C ALA A 127 -36.19 1.06 -9.91
N THR A 128 -35.56 1.41 -11.05
CA THR A 128 -36.29 1.90 -12.22
C THR A 128 -37.13 0.83 -12.88
N LEU A 129 -36.55 -0.37 -13.12
CA LEU A 129 -37.28 -1.46 -13.75
C LEU A 129 -38.47 -1.91 -12.92
N LEU A 130 -38.33 -2.06 -11.59
CA LEU A 130 -39.43 -2.38 -10.71
C LEU A 130 -40.55 -1.34 -10.80
N ASN A 131 -40.21 -0.06 -10.73
CA ASN A 131 -41.19 1.00 -10.80
C ASN A 131 -41.93 1.01 -12.17
N LEU A 132 -41.17 0.84 -13.27
CA LEU A 132 -41.75 0.78 -14.63
C LEU A 132 -42.58 -0.47 -14.85
N CYS A 133 -42.13 -1.65 -14.43
CA CYS A 133 -42.92 -2.86 -14.54
C CYS A 133 -44.28 -2.73 -13.83
N PHE A 134 -44.26 -2.19 -12.60
CA PHE A 134 -45.51 -1.99 -11.88
C PHE A 134 -46.37 -0.87 -12.50
N SER A 135 -45.78 0.18 -13.09
CA SER A 135 -46.55 1.20 -13.79
C SER A 135 -47.22 0.65 -15.05
N HIS A 136 -46.48 -0.12 -15.86
CA HIS A 136 -47.05 -0.76 -17.05
C HIS A 136 -48.14 -1.80 -16.74
N LEU A 137 -48.06 -2.45 -15.56
CA LEU A 137 -49.01 -3.47 -15.15
C LEU A 137 -50.28 -2.90 -14.53
N PHE A 138 -50.20 -1.81 -13.78
CA PHE A 138 -51.28 -1.34 -12.90
C PHE A 138 -51.82 0.07 -13.22
N TRP A 139 -51.15 0.86 -14.09
CA TRP A 139 -51.66 2.17 -14.42
C TRP A 139 -52.84 2.09 -15.38
N PRO A 140 -53.93 2.79 -15.08
CA PRO A 140 -55.08 2.87 -16.01
C PRO A 140 -54.80 3.80 -17.18
N VAL A 141 -53.80 4.67 -17.11
CA VAL A 141 -53.45 5.67 -18.12
C VAL A 141 -52.33 5.15 -19.01
N PRO A 142 -52.47 5.21 -20.36
CA PRO A 142 -51.42 4.76 -21.28
C PRO A 142 -50.14 5.60 -21.13
N HIS A 143 -49.01 4.93 -21.31
CA HIS A 143 -47.69 5.59 -21.28
C HIS A 143 -47.49 6.37 -22.60
N HIS A 144 -46.90 7.57 -22.48
CA HIS A 144 -46.65 8.44 -23.65
C HIS A 144 -45.36 8.08 -24.38
N ASN A 145 -44.39 7.47 -23.66
CA ASN A 145 -43.06 7.13 -24.19
C ASN A 145 -42.86 5.63 -24.27
N ASP A 146 -41.89 5.21 -25.08
CA ASP A 146 -41.45 3.83 -25.13
C ASP A 146 -40.83 3.39 -23.78
N PHE A 147 -41.10 2.14 -23.40
CA PHE A 147 -40.56 1.55 -22.17
C PHE A 147 -39.05 1.72 -22.02
N LEU A 148 -38.30 1.53 -23.11
CA LEU A 148 -36.84 1.63 -23.10
C LEU A 148 -36.36 3.06 -22.82
N THR A 149 -37.03 4.05 -23.36
CA THR A 149 -36.73 5.46 -23.15
C THR A 149 -36.97 5.88 -21.71
N ASP A 150 -38.10 5.48 -21.13
CA ASP A 150 -38.43 5.76 -19.73
C ASP A 150 -37.52 5.00 -18.76
N ALA A 151 -37.13 3.76 -19.11
CA ALA A 151 -36.17 2.97 -18.36
C ALA A 151 -34.79 3.64 -18.34
N ALA A 152 -34.30 4.08 -19.49
CA ALA A 152 -33.00 4.76 -19.58
C ALA A 152 -33.00 6.08 -18.80
N ARG A 153 -34.02 6.91 -18.95
CA ARG A 153 -34.17 8.20 -18.22
C ARG A 153 -34.22 7.98 -16.71
N GLY A 154 -35.07 7.09 -16.26
CA GLY A 154 -35.23 6.80 -14.82
C GLY A 154 -33.98 6.22 -14.21
N ALA A 155 -33.33 5.26 -14.88
CA ALA A 155 -32.10 4.66 -14.41
C ALA A 155 -30.95 5.68 -14.30
N MET A 156 -30.80 6.56 -15.30
CA MET A 156 -29.80 7.63 -15.28
C MET A 156 -30.06 8.63 -14.16
N GLY A 157 -31.30 9.04 -13.94
CA GLY A 157 -31.66 9.95 -12.85
C GLY A 157 -31.36 9.39 -11.47
N GLN A 158 -31.69 8.11 -11.25
CA GLN A 158 -31.37 7.42 -10.00
C GLN A 158 -29.85 7.21 -9.84
N PHE A 159 -29.15 6.81 -10.90
CA PHE A 159 -27.71 6.61 -10.89
C PHE A 159 -26.95 7.90 -10.58
N ALA A 160 -27.34 9.02 -11.18
CA ALA A 160 -26.80 10.35 -10.87
C ALA A 160 -26.99 10.71 -9.39
N GLY A 161 -28.17 10.48 -8.82
CA GLY A 161 -28.44 10.67 -7.40
C GLY A 161 -27.55 9.79 -6.50
N ILE A 162 -27.33 8.52 -6.87
CA ILE A 162 -26.44 7.62 -6.12
C ILE A 162 -24.99 8.08 -6.20
N LEU A 163 -24.49 8.47 -7.39
CA LEU A 163 -23.14 8.98 -7.57
C LEU A 163 -22.89 10.31 -6.84
N THR A 164 -23.95 11.04 -6.50
CA THR A 164 -23.85 12.30 -5.75
C THR A 164 -23.71 12.05 -4.24
N VAL A 165 -24.47 11.14 -3.68
CA VAL A 165 -24.57 11.00 -2.22
C VAL A 165 -23.62 9.92 -1.68
N VAL A 166 -23.53 8.77 -2.36
CA VAL A 166 -22.83 7.60 -1.81
C VAL A 166 -21.31 7.79 -1.71
N PRO A 167 -20.58 8.45 -2.64
CA PRO A 167 -19.15 8.67 -2.47
C PRO A 167 -18.81 9.45 -1.20
N VAL A 168 -19.62 10.44 -0.84
CA VAL A 168 -19.46 11.21 0.42
C VAL A 168 -19.71 10.32 1.63
N ALA A 169 -20.74 9.47 1.59
CA ALA A 169 -21.02 8.50 2.65
C ALA A 169 -19.87 7.50 2.83
N LEU A 170 -19.27 7.03 1.74
CA LEU A 170 -18.10 6.14 1.78
C LEU A 170 -16.86 6.84 2.35
N LEU A 171 -16.63 8.11 2.05
CA LEU A 171 -15.58 8.91 2.70
C LEU A 171 -15.77 8.94 4.22
N TRP A 172 -17.01 9.12 4.67
CA TRP A 172 -17.32 9.13 6.09
C TRP A 172 -17.09 7.79 6.77
N ILE A 173 -17.49 6.67 6.13
CA ILE A 173 -17.25 5.31 6.64
C ILE A 173 -15.74 5.04 6.80
N ARG A 174 -14.94 5.49 5.83
CA ARG A 174 -13.49 5.24 5.77
C ARG A 174 -12.64 6.26 6.52
N ARG A 175 -13.24 7.21 7.25
CA ARG A 175 -12.51 8.27 8.00
C ARG A 175 -11.56 7.72 9.06
N SER A 176 -11.88 6.55 9.65
CA SER A 176 -11.09 5.93 10.72
C SER A 176 -9.85 5.18 10.25
N SER A 177 -9.65 4.98 8.95
CA SER A 177 -8.53 4.22 8.40
C SER A 177 -7.23 5.04 8.24
N GLY A 178 -6.85 5.83 9.26
CA GLY A 178 -5.56 6.54 9.31
C GLY A 178 -5.43 7.75 8.38
N TRP A 179 -6.54 8.32 7.94
CA TRP A 179 -6.50 9.49 7.07
C TRP A 179 -6.20 10.77 7.84
N GLN A 180 -5.04 11.33 7.58
CA GLN A 180 -4.69 12.66 8.06
C GLN A 180 -5.05 13.71 7.00
N TRP A 181 -5.86 14.69 7.40
CA TRP A 181 -6.14 15.88 6.59
C TRP A 181 -4.90 16.76 6.55
N THR A 182 -3.99 16.52 5.62
CA THR A 182 -2.82 17.39 5.44
C THR A 182 -3.27 18.80 5.03
N ARG A 183 -2.50 19.83 5.42
CA ARG A 183 -2.80 21.22 5.05
C ARG A 183 -2.96 21.39 3.54
N ARG A 184 -2.12 20.73 2.75
CA ARG A 184 -2.18 20.76 1.27
C ARG A 184 -3.49 20.19 0.74
N TYR A 185 -3.96 19.06 1.29
CA TYR A 185 -5.23 18.46 0.89
C TYR A 185 -6.42 19.39 1.17
N ARG A 186 -6.47 19.99 2.36
CA ARG A 186 -7.54 20.93 2.73
C ARG A 186 -7.59 22.13 1.80
N ILE A 187 -6.46 22.76 1.53
CA ILE A 187 -6.39 23.93 0.64
C ILE A 187 -6.85 23.55 -0.77
N ALA A 188 -6.32 22.47 -1.34
CA ALA A 188 -6.72 22.02 -2.68
C ALA A 188 -8.22 21.71 -2.77
N THR A 189 -8.79 21.03 -1.76
CA THR A 189 -10.23 20.76 -1.70
C THR A 189 -11.05 22.04 -1.66
N VAL A 190 -10.69 22.99 -0.80
CA VAL A 190 -11.41 24.28 -0.68
C VAL A 190 -11.31 25.07 -2.00
N CYS A 191 -10.13 25.15 -2.61
CA CYS A 191 -9.97 25.84 -3.90
C CYS A 191 -10.83 25.18 -5.00
N CYS A 192 -10.87 23.86 -5.08
CA CYS A 192 -11.70 23.15 -6.06
C CYS A 192 -13.20 23.34 -5.80
N VAL A 193 -13.64 23.30 -4.54
CA VAL A 193 -15.03 23.56 -4.16
C VAL A 193 -15.45 24.98 -4.57
N LEU A 194 -14.62 25.97 -4.26
CA LEU A 194 -14.87 27.37 -4.65
C LEU A 194 -14.88 27.54 -6.17
N ALA A 195 -13.97 26.86 -6.89
CA ALA A 195 -13.93 26.92 -8.35
C ALA A 195 -15.19 26.30 -8.99
N ILE A 196 -15.60 25.11 -8.54
CA ILE A 196 -16.82 24.44 -9.04
C ILE A 196 -18.05 25.28 -8.71
N GLY A 197 -18.14 25.79 -7.46
CA GLY A 197 -19.23 26.65 -7.03
C GLY A 197 -19.29 27.96 -7.83
N GLY A 198 -18.15 28.62 -8.03
CA GLY A 198 -18.05 29.84 -8.82
C GLY A 198 -18.48 29.63 -10.27
N ILE A 199 -17.94 28.63 -10.95
CA ILE A 199 -18.32 28.30 -12.34
C ILE A 199 -19.80 27.93 -12.42
N GLY A 200 -20.33 27.17 -11.45
CA GLY A 200 -21.74 26.83 -11.37
C GLY A 200 -22.65 28.05 -11.21
N LEU A 201 -22.27 29.01 -10.38
CA LEU A 201 -22.99 30.26 -10.21
C LEU A 201 -22.98 31.10 -11.50
N PHE A 202 -21.85 31.18 -12.21
CA PHE A 202 -21.78 31.85 -13.52
C PHE A 202 -22.68 31.13 -14.54
N ALA A 203 -22.74 29.82 -14.55
CA ALA A 203 -23.64 29.06 -15.42
C ALA A 203 -25.13 29.33 -15.12
N LEU A 204 -25.48 29.58 -13.84
CA LEU A 204 -26.83 29.97 -13.43
C LEU A 204 -27.25 31.35 -13.95
N GLN A 205 -26.30 32.30 -14.01
CA GLN A 205 -26.53 33.67 -14.43
C GLN A 205 -26.50 33.84 -15.96
N ALA A 206 -26.04 32.80 -16.68
CA ALA A 206 -25.97 32.83 -18.13
C ALA A 206 -27.38 33.05 -18.75
N PRO A 207 -27.53 33.98 -19.70
CA PRO A 207 -28.83 34.27 -20.30
C PRO A 207 -29.37 33.07 -21.09
N ALA A 208 -30.70 32.89 -21.10
CA ALA A 208 -31.36 31.72 -21.68
C ALA A 208 -31.05 31.50 -23.18
N HIS A 209 -30.75 32.57 -23.92
CA HIS A 209 -30.39 32.50 -25.33
C HIS A 209 -28.92 32.11 -25.60
N ALA A 210 -28.07 32.07 -24.57
CA ALA A 210 -26.66 31.64 -24.69
C ALA A 210 -26.47 30.18 -24.26
N SER A 211 -27.20 29.23 -24.86
CA SER A 211 -27.18 27.82 -24.53
C SER A 211 -25.78 27.20 -24.66
N SER A 212 -25.01 27.56 -25.67
CA SER A 212 -23.64 27.11 -25.89
C SER A 212 -22.68 27.54 -24.77
N LEU A 213 -22.79 28.81 -24.32
CA LEU A 213 -22.00 29.31 -23.19
C LEU A 213 -22.32 28.56 -21.89
N LYS A 214 -23.61 28.34 -21.63
CA LYS A 214 -24.07 27.61 -20.46
C LYS A 214 -23.50 26.18 -20.44
N THR A 215 -23.60 25.47 -21.57
CA THR A 215 -23.05 24.10 -21.71
C THR A 215 -21.53 24.09 -21.54
N SER A 216 -20.81 25.05 -22.12
CA SER A 216 -19.35 25.18 -21.96
C SER A 216 -18.94 25.43 -20.51
N LEU A 217 -19.67 26.27 -19.78
CA LEU A 217 -19.44 26.51 -18.36
C LEU A 217 -19.71 25.24 -17.52
N GLN A 218 -20.81 24.53 -17.82
CA GLN A 218 -21.13 23.28 -17.15
C GLN A 218 -20.03 22.24 -17.36
N VAL A 219 -19.53 22.07 -18.57
CA VAL A 219 -18.42 21.14 -18.86
C VAL A 219 -17.13 21.60 -18.17
N SER A 220 -16.87 22.90 -18.10
CA SER A 220 -15.69 23.44 -17.43
C SER A 220 -15.62 23.14 -15.92
N THR A 221 -16.77 22.87 -15.27
CA THR A 221 -16.79 22.44 -13.87
C THR A 221 -16.09 21.09 -13.67
N ALA A 222 -15.90 20.30 -14.72
CA ALA A 222 -15.15 19.03 -14.66
C ALA A 222 -13.65 19.26 -14.41
N ILE A 223 -13.07 20.39 -14.84
CA ILE A 223 -11.62 20.65 -14.72
C ILE A 223 -11.15 20.64 -13.26
N PRO A 224 -11.74 21.38 -12.31
CA PRO A 224 -11.36 21.29 -10.91
C PRO A 224 -11.59 19.91 -10.31
N ALA A 225 -12.64 19.19 -10.72
CA ALA A 225 -12.90 17.83 -10.25
C ALA A 225 -11.83 16.84 -10.74
N ILE A 226 -11.35 16.98 -11.99
CA ILE A 226 -10.23 16.23 -12.55
C ILE A 226 -8.95 16.53 -11.74
N ALA A 227 -8.64 17.81 -11.54
CA ALA A 227 -7.46 18.23 -10.78
C ALA A 227 -7.47 17.64 -9.36
N LEU A 228 -8.61 17.70 -8.66
CA LEU A 228 -8.76 17.14 -7.33
C LEU A 228 -8.58 15.61 -7.33
N THR A 229 -9.10 14.94 -8.36
CA THR A 229 -8.93 13.48 -8.54
C THR A 229 -7.48 13.10 -8.79
N CYS A 230 -6.77 13.82 -9.66
CA CYS A 230 -5.36 13.57 -9.95
C CYS A 230 -4.48 13.79 -8.72
N MET A 231 -4.78 14.82 -7.90
CA MET A 231 -4.00 15.13 -6.69
C MET A 231 -4.27 14.17 -5.54
N HIS A 232 -5.49 13.68 -5.37
CA HIS A 232 -5.93 12.95 -4.18
C HIS A 232 -6.55 11.58 -4.46
N GLY A 233 -6.50 11.14 -5.72
CA GLY A 233 -7.02 9.84 -6.14
C GLY A 233 -8.51 9.68 -5.85
N TRP A 234 -8.88 8.53 -5.31
CA TRP A 234 -10.28 8.20 -4.99
C TRP A 234 -10.97 9.26 -4.09
N ARG A 235 -10.24 9.82 -3.12
CA ARG A 235 -10.77 10.82 -2.19
C ARG A 235 -11.11 12.13 -2.90
N GLY A 236 -10.32 12.50 -3.90
CA GLY A 236 -10.59 13.65 -4.74
C GLY A 236 -11.82 13.45 -5.61
N ALA A 237 -11.94 12.29 -6.24
CA ALA A 237 -13.11 11.92 -7.03
C ALA A 237 -14.39 11.86 -6.18
N ALA A 238 -14.32 11.33 -4.97
CA ALA A 238 -15.45 11.21 -4.06
C ALA A 238 -16.00 12.55 -3.54
N ILE A 239 -15.24 13.64 -3.67
CA ILE A 239 -15.70 15.02 -3.41
C ILE A 239 -16.06 15.72 -4.73
N GLY A 240 -15.20 15.58 -5.74
CA GLY A 240 -15.36 16.28 -7.01
C GLY A 240 -16.61 15.88 -7.77
N VAL A 241 -16.91 14.58 -7.86
CA VAL A 241 -18.07 14.07 -8.61
C VAL A 241 -19.41 14.50 -7.99
N PRO A 242 -19.65 14.42 -6.67
CA PRO A 242 -20.84 14.98 -6.05
C PRO A 242 -21.04 16.46 -6.31
N LEU A 243 -19.98 17.26 -6.18
CA LEU A 243 -20.03 18.69 -6.40
C LEU A 243 -20.36 19.04 -7.87
N LEU A 244 -19.78 18.27 -8.80
CA LEU A 244 -20.06 18.38 -10.22
C LEU A 244 -21.56 18.16 -10.51
N ASN A 245 -22.11 17.05 -9.99
CA ASN A 245 -23.51 16.70 -10.19
C ASN A 245 -24.47 17.75 -9.57
N VAL A 246 -24.15 18.25 -8.37
CA VAL A 246 -24.94 19.30 -7.71
C VAL A 246 -24.89 20.60 -8.51
N ALA A 247 -23.71 21.03 -8.97
CA ALA A 247 -23.56 22.27 -9.75
C ALA A 247 -24.42 22.23 -11.04
N ILE A 248 -24.50 21.08 -11.69
CA ILE A 248 -25.32 20.90 -12.90
C ILE A 248 -26.80 20.83 -12.55
N GLY A 249 -27.18 20.07 -11.54
CA GLY A 249 -28.56 19.99 -11.08
C GLY A 249 -29.11 21.38 -10.71
N MET A 250 -28.29 22.22 -10.07
CA MET A 250 -28.68 23.59 -9.75
C MET A 250 -28.73 24.53 -10.98
N SER A 251 -27.94 24.28 -12.00
CA SER A 251 -27.88 25.11 -13.20
C SER A 251 -29.03 24.85 -14.19
N SER A 252 -29.80 23.78 -13.99
CA SER A 252 -31.00 23.53 -14.77
C SER A 252 -32.15 24.43 -14.28
N LYS A 253 -32.38 25.55 -14.97
CA LYS A 253 -33.54 26.42 -14.76
C LYS A 253 -34.61 25.99 -15.73
N GLY A 254 -35.56 25.23 -15.32
CA GLY A 254 -36.68 24.91 -16.18
C GLY A 254 -37.86 24.37 -15.41
N GLY A 255 -38.90 25.18 -15.29
CA GLY A 255 -40.21 24.71 -14.91
C GLY A 255 -40.35 24.17 -13.49
N GLU A 256 -41.37 23.41 -13.29
CA GLU A 256 -41.67 22.75 -12.03
C GLU A 256 -40.52 21.79 -11.61
N PRO A 257 -40.24 21.63 -10.30
CA PRO A 257 -39.15 20.80 -9.77
C PRO A 257 -39.16 19.35 -10.24
N TRP A 258 -40.20 18.93 -10.89
CA TRP A 258 -40.47 17.53 -11.34
C TRP A 258 -40.41 17.39 -12.87
N ALA A 259 -40.18 18.49 -13.62
CA ALA A 259 -40.21 18.47 -15.08
C ALA A 259 -38.89 17.91 -15.66
N PHE A 260 -39.01 17.20 -16.79
CA PHE A 260 -37.89 16.77 -17.61
C PHE A 260 -37.36 17.93 -18.46
N ASP A 261 -36.08 18.25 -18.32
CA ASP A 261 -35.40 19.27 -19.15
C ASP A 261 -34.49 18.56 -20.18
N SER A 262 -34.95 18.53 -21.44
CA SER A 262 -34.20 17.92 -22.54
C SER A 262 -32.88 18.65 -22.87
N ALA A 263 -32.80 19.93 -22.61
CA ALA A 263 -31.61 20.74 -22.92
C ALA A 263 -30.45 20.41 -21.97
N THR A 264 -30.74 20.16 -20.70
CA THR A 264 -29.71 19.80 -19.70
C THR A 264 -29.42 18.30 -19.68
N PHE A 265 -30.28 17.47 -20.25
CA PHE A 265 -30.15 16.01 -20.19
C PHE A 265 -28.87 15.50 -20.87
N VAL A 266 -28.51 16.06 -22.04
CA VAL A 266 -27.29 15.69 -22.77
C VAL A 266 -26.04 16.08 -21.97
N ALA A 267 -26.01 17.29 -21.41
CA ALA A 267 -24.92 17.72 -20.55
C ALA A 267 -24.78 16.84 -19.31
N GLN A 268 -25.90 16.45 -18.73
CA GLN A 268 -25.93 15.58 -17.57
C GLN A 268 -25.41 14.16 -17.90
N GLN A 269 -25.76 13.59 -19.06
CA GLN A 269 -25.20 12.32 -19.51
C GLN A 269 -23.68 12.38 -19.63
N THR A 270 -23.16 13.42 -20.30
CA THR A 270 -21.73 13.60 -20.49
C THR A 270 -20.98 13.67 -19.15
N LEU A 271 -21.55 14.40 -18.19
CA LEU A 271 -20.94 14.57 -16.88
C LEU A 271 -21.09 13.33 -15.98
N LEU A 272 -22.15 12.57 -16.15
CA LEU A 272 -22.33 11.28 -15.49
C LEU A 272 -21.27 10.27 -15.95
N VAL A 273 -21.03 10.17 -17.25
CA VAL A 273 -19.96 9.35 -17.82
C VAL A 273 -18.59 9.83 -17.32
N SER A 274 -18.37 11.14 -17.33
CA SER A 274 -17.14 11.74 -16.78
C SER A 274 -16.98 11.47 -15.29
N GLY A 275 -18.05 11.52 -14.52
CA GLY A 275 -18.06 11.18 -13.09
C GLY A 275 -17.66 9.73 -12.81
N VAL A 276 -18.20 8.79 -13.58
CA VAL A 276 -17.82 7.38 -13.53
C VAL A 276 -16.33 7.21 -13.88
N ALA A 277 -15.89 7.86 -14.97
CA ALA A 277 -14.48 7.82 -15.38
C ALA A 277 -13.55 8.41 -14.32
N LEU A 278 -13.94 9.52 -13.67
CA LEU A 278 -13.18 10.12 -12.58
C LEU A 278 -13.12 9.23 -11.33
N LEU A 279 -14.21 8.55 -10.99
CA LEU A 279 -14.21 7.59 -9.88
C LEU A 279 -13.31 6.39 -10.19
N ALA A 280 -13.36 5.86 -11.41
CA ALA A 280 -12.51 4.75 -11.85
C ALA A 280 -11.02 5.17 -11.88
N LEU A 281 -10.71 6.37 -12.41
CA LEU A 281 -9.36 6.94 -12.43
C LEU A 281 -8.84 7.17 -11.00
N GLY A 282 -9.65 7.78 -10.16
CA GLY A 282 -9.29 8.03 -8.76
C GLY A 282 -9.02 6.75 -7.98
N TYR A 283 -9.80 5.69 -8.24
CA TYR A 283 -9.55 4.36 -7.72
C TYR A 283 -8.20 3.80 -8.20
N SER A 284 -7.94 3.84 -9.52
CA SER A 284 -6.70 3.35 -10.11
C SER A 284 -5.49 4.05 -9.51
N ILE A 285 -5.51 5.38 -9.42
CA ILE A 285 -4.44 6.18 -8.80
C ILE A 285 -4.20 5.73 -7.35
N SER A 286 -5.27 5.60 -6.56
CA SER A 286 -5.16 5.19 -5.15
C SER A 286 -4.64 3.75 -5.02
N HIS A 287 -5.07 2.84 -5.88
CA HIS A 287 -4.64 1.45 -5.90
C HIS A 287 -3.13 1.32 -6.20
N TYR A 288 -2.66 1.97 -7.26
CA TYR A 288 -1.23 1.98 -7.63
C TYR A 288 -0.37 2.64 -6.54
N TYR A 289 -0.84 3.72 -5.94
CA TYR A 289 -0.14 4.37 -4.83
C TYR A 289 0.05 3.44 -3.63
N VAL A 290 -1.02 2.71 -3.22
CA VAL A 290 -0.95 1.72 -2.14
C VAL A 290 -0.02 0.56 -2.52
N GLN A 291 -0.05 0.08 -3.76
CA GLN A 291 0.85 -0.97 -4.24
C GLN A 291 2.31 -0.53 -4.20
N CYS A 292 2.62 0.67 -4.66
CA CYS A 292 3.99 1.22 -4.62
C CYS A 292 4.51 1.33 -3.19
N ILE A 293 3.69 1.86 -2.25
CA ILE A 293 4.10 1.98 -0.85
C ILE A 293 4.28 0.61 -0.20
N SER A 294 3.33 -0.31 -0.40
CA SER A 294 3.41 -1.65 0.18
C SER A 294 4.56 -2.48 -0.42
N GLY A 295 4.86 -2.30 -1.70
CA GLY A 295 6.03 -2.88 -2.35
C GLY A 295 7.32 -2.41 -1.70
N ARG A 296 7.47 -1.10 -1.54
CA ARG A 296 8.65 -0.50 -0.89
C ARG A 296 8.80 -0.92 0.58
N GLN A 297 7.70 -1.01 1.32
CA GLN A 297 7.73 -1.51 2.70
C GLN A 297 8.14 -2.99 2.78
N ARG A 298 7.64 -3.83 1.87
CA ARG A 298 8.05 -5.25 1.79
C ARG A 298 9.54 -5.38 1.48
N GLU A 299 10.06 -4.58 0.56
CA GLU A 299 11.48 -4.54 0.22
C GLU A 299 12.33 -4.15 1.44
N LEU A 300 11.97 -3.08 2.16
CA LEU A 300 12.66 -2.68 3.38
C LEU A 300 12.60 -3.75 4.48
N LEU A 301 11.45 -4.42 4.65
CA LEU A 301 11.31 -5.52 5.59
C LEU A 301 12.16 -6.73 5.19
N SER A 302 12.20 -7.08 3.89
CA SER A 302 13.04 -8.19 3.41
C SER A 302 14.52 -7.93 3.61
N MET A 303 14.98 -6.69 3.37
CA MET A 303 16.35 -6.27 3.67
C MET A 303 16.66 -6.35 5.17
N ALA A 304 15.73 -5.90 6.02
CA ALA A 304 15.88 -5.98 7.47
C ALA A 304 15.96 -7.43 7.96
N HIS A 305 15.12 -8.32 7.42
CA HIS A 305 15.17 -9.74 7.74
C HIS A 305 16.46 -10.41 7.25
N ALA A 306 16.89 -10.11 6.03
CA ALA A 306 18.17 -10.61 5.50
C ALA A 306 19.34 -10.18 6.39
N ARG A 307 19.36 -8.90 6.80
CA ARG A 307 20.37 -8.37 7.72
C ARG A 307 20.34 -9.07 9.08
N ALA A 308 19.14 -9.24 9.67
CA ALA A 308 18.98 -9.93 10.95
C ALA A 308 19.46 -11.40 10.87
N SER A 309 19.15 -12.08 9.76
CA SER A 309 19.61 -13.45 9.51
C SER A 309 21.14 -13.54 9.41
N HIS A 310 21.78 -12.61 8.67
CA HIS A 310 23.23 -12.56 8.58
C HIS A 310 23.87 -12.31 9.94
N ILE A 311 23.37 -11.33 10.70
CA ILE A 311 23.87 -11.02 12.05
C ILE A 311 23.70 -12.26 12.97
N GLY A 312 22.54 -12.92 12.94
CA GLY A 312 22.27 -14.14 13.72
C GLY A 312 23.23 -15.28 13.38
N SER A 313 23.50 -15.50 12.09
CA SER A 313 24.46 -16.47 11.62
C SER A 313 25.89 -16.15 12.10
N GLU A 314 26.31 -14.91 12.00
CA GLU A 314 27.65 -14.48 12.47
C GLU A 314 27.78 -14.59 14.00
N MET A 315 26.72 -14.27 14.76
CA MET A 315 26.70 -14.46 16.21
C MET A 315 26.84 -15.95 16.60
N SER A 316 26.16 -16.84 15.85
CA SER A 316 26.30 -18.29 16.03
C SER A 316 27.74 -18.77 15.72
N LEU A 317 28.35 -18.23 14.65
CA LEU A 317 29.77 -18.54 14.34
C LEU A 317 30.71 -18.01 15.42
N ARG A 318 30.47 -16.80 15.92
CA ARG A 318 31.22 -16.24 17.04
C ARG A 318 31.16 -17.13 18.26
N GLN A 319 29.98 -17.57 18.66
CA GLN A 319 29.83 -18.45 19.82
C GLN A 319 30.60 -19.76 19.65
N ARG A 320 30.46 -20.38 18.48
CA ARG A 320 31.19 -21.63 18.18
C ARG A 320 32.72 -21.46 18.25
N VAL A 321 33.24 -20.31 17.77
CA VAL A 321 34.68 -20.01 17.83
C VAL A 321 35.14 -19.80 19.27
N LEU A 322 34.32 -19.11 20.09
CA LEU A 322 34.63 -18.96 21.52
C LEU A 322 34.63 -20.32 22.26
N ASP A 323 33.63 -21.17 21.99
CA ASP A 323 33.55 -22.49 22.56
C ASP A 323 34.75 -23.36 22.14
N MET A 324 35.12 -23.34 20.85
CA MET A 324 36.33 -24.02 20.37
C MET A 324 37.60 -23.48 21.03
N ARG A 325 37.71 -22.18 21.21
CA ARG A 325 38.87 -21.57 21.89
C ARG A 325 39.00 -22.04 23.32
N THR A 326 37.91 -22.08 24.09
CA THR A 326 37.88 -22.60 25.46
C THR A 326 38.30 -24.08 25.50
N MET A 327 37.82 -24.85 24.52
CA MET A 327 38.23 -26.26 24.39
C MET A 327 39.74 -26.38 24.08
N GLY A 328 40.26 -25.56 23.18
CA GLY A 328 41.68 -25.49 22.86
C GLY A 328 42.57 -25.14 24.06
N GLU A 329 42.14 -24.15 24.86
CA GLU A 329 42.82 -23.73 26.09
C GLU A 329 42.81 -24.86 27.14
N GLY A 330 41.73 -25.65 27.26
CA GLY A 330 41.64 -26.84 28.09
C GLY A 330 42.60 -27.95 27.67
N ILE A 331 42.71 -28.20 26.35
CA ILE A 331 43.67 -29.18 25.80
C ILE A 331 45.10 -28.75 26.09
N ASP A 332 45.44 -27.47 25.87
CA ASP A 332 46.77 -26.93 26.14
C ASP A 332 47.15 -27.06 27.63
N HIS A 333 46.19 -26.81 28.53
CA HIS A 333 46.36 -27.02 29.96
C HIS A 333 46.66 -28.48 30.31
N SER A 334 45.87 -29.40 29.81
CA SER A 334 46.07 -30.84 30.03
C SER A 334 47.42 -31.34 29.47
N LEU A 335 47.81 -30.87 28.28
CA LEU A 335 49.14 -31.23 27.72
C LEU A 335 50.28 -30.66 28.53
N SER A 336 50.11 -29.50 29.12
CA SER A 336 51.11 -28.88 30.00
C SER A 336 51.27 -29.64 31.31
N GLU A 337 50.15 -30.13 31.90
CA GLU A 337 50.17 -30.96 33.09
C GLU A 337 50.88 -32.31 32.81
N ILE A 338 50.56 -32.95 31.66
CA ILE A 338 51.23 -34.19 31.25
C ILE A 338 52.76 -33.93 31.05
N ALA A 339 53.11 -32.83 30.41
CA ALA A 339 54.50 -32.48 30.20
C ALA A 339 55.24 -32.26 31.52
N TYR A 340 54.58 -31.64 32.50
CA TYR A 340 55.12 -31.46 33.87
C TYR A 340 55.33 -32.81 34.56
N TYR A 341 54.34 -33.70 34.53
CA TYR A 341 54.45 -35.05 35.12
C TYR A 341 55.59 -35.86 34.49
N LEU A 342 55.74 -35.82 33.15
CA LEU A 342 56.85 -36.50 32.44
C LEU A 342 58.22 -35.97 32.89
N ARG A 343 58.31 -34.70 33.11
CA ARG A 343 59.57 -34.04 33.56
C ARG A 343 59.94 -34.51 34.98
N GLU A 344 58.97 -34.55 35.90
CA GLU A 344 59.20 -35.01 37.26
C GLU A 344 59.63 -36.49 37.33
N ASN A 345 59.14 -37.31 36.41
CA ASN A 345 59.50 -38.75 36.33
C ASN A 345 60.76 -38.99 35.47
N GLY A 346 61.58 -38.03 35.20
CA GLY A 346 62.88 -38.16 34.54
C GLY A 346 62.84 -38.21 32.99
N HIS A 347 61.67 -38.05 32.37
CA HIS A 347 61.49 -38.07 30.91
C HIS A 347 61.55 -36.67 30.28
N ALA A 348 62.63 -35.93 30.51
CA ALA A 348 62.80 -34.54 30.10
C ALA A 348 62.71 -34.30 28.59
N ASP A 349 63.19 -35.25 27.76
CA ASP A 349 63.16 -35.11 26.30
C ASP A 349 61.74 -35.31 25.73
N LEU A 350 60.97 -36.25 26.30
CA LEU A 350 59.55 -36.43 25.95
C LEU A 350 58.70 -35.22 26.35
N SER A 351 58.96 -34.65 27.54
CA SER A 351 58.31 -33.42 28.01
C SER A 351 58.57 -32.28 27.06
N ARG A 352 59.81 -32.08 26.62
CA ARG A 352 60.20 -31.01 25.66
C ARG A 352 59.53 -31.19 24.30
N SER A 353 59.52 -32.41 23.80
CA SER A 353 58.85 -32.76 22.53
C SER A 353 57.34 -32.49 22.61
N LEU A 354 56.70 -32.92 23.71
CA LEU A 354 55.24 -32.68 23.90
C LEU A 354 54.89 -31.22 23.94
N LEU A 355 55.67 -30.40 24.64
CA LEU A 355 55.48 -28.94 24.69
C LEU A 355 55.67 -28.30 23.32
N GLN A 356 56.64 -28.74 22.51
CA GLN A 356 56.83 -28.23 21.14
C GLN A 356 55.62 -28.54 20.25
N VAL A 357 55.06 -29.75 20.35
CA VAL A 357 53.87 -30.16 19.60
C VAL A 357 52.66 -29.37 20.09
N SER A 358 52.51 -29.17 21.40
CA SER A 358 51.41 -28.38 21.96
C SER A 358 51.43 -26.93 21.41
N VAL A 359 52.60 -26.25 21.48
CA VAL A 359 52.73 -24.88 20.97
C VAL A 359 52.42 -24.80 19.47
N ALA A 360 52.90 -25.75 18.69
CA ALA A 360 52.63 -25.80 17.24
C ALA A 360 51.12 -26.01 16.94
N ASN A 361 50.46 -26.89 17.67
CA ASN A 361 49.04 -27.14 17.55
C ASN A 361 48.21 -25.91 17.99
N SER A 362 48.50 -25.29 19.11
CA SER A 362 47.82 -24.10 19.59
C SER A 362 47.93 -22.95 18.61
N ARG A 363 49.11 -22.74 18.00
CA ARG A 363 49.29 -21.73 16.98
C ARG A 363 48.40 -22.03 15.76
N LYS A 364 48.43 -23.24 15.26
CA LYS A 364 47.63 -23.66 14.11
C LYS A 364 46.13 -23.58 14.39
N PHE A 365 45.70 -23.92 15.58
CA PHE A 365 44.31 -23.85 16.03
C PHE A 365 43.83 -22.39 16.09
N ARG A 366 44.62 -21.47 16.66
CA ARG A 366 44.29 -20.03 16.70
C ARG A 366 44.19 -19.42 15.28
N GLU A 367 45.11 -19.82 14.40
CA GLU A 367 45.06 -19.41 12.99
C GLU A 367 43.74 -19.84 12.32
N GLN A 368 43.36 -21.11 12.47
CA GLN A 368 42.12 -21.62 11.87
C GLN A 368 40.86 -21.00 12.49
N THR A 369 40.79 -20.85 13.79
CA THR A 369 39.62 -20.21 14.44
C THR A 369 39.48 -18.75 14.07
N SER A 370 40.58 -18.00 13.86
CA SER A 370 40.54 -16.61 13.43
C SER A 370 40.07 -16.44 11.98
N LEU A 371 40.20 -17.45 11.13
CA LEU A 371 39.62 -17.48 9.78
C LEU A 371 38.10 -17.66 9.82
N VAL A 372 37.58 -18.43 10.78
CA VAL A 372 36.13 -18.65 10.94
C VAL A 372 35.45 -17.40 11.47
N TYR A 373 36.01 -16.75 12.50
CA TYR A 373 35.50 -15.50 13.05
C TYR A 373 36.64 -14.61 13.59
N PRO A 374 36.77 -13.37 13.11
CA PRO A 374 37.81 -12.44 13.55
C PRO A 374 37.46 -11.82 14.92
N THR A 375 37.75 -12.51 16.02
CA THR A 375 37.45 -12.04 17.38
C THR A 375 38.08 -10.71 17.73
N CYS A 376 39.19 -10.35 17.07
CA CYS A 376 39.86 -9.05 17.26
C CYS A 376 39.07 -7.87 16.66
N LEU A 377 38.14 -8.09 15.73
CA LEU A 377 37.42 -7.02 15.03
C LEU A 377 36.64 -6.09 15.97
N GLU A 378 36.09 -6.65 17.05
CA GLU A 378 35.33 -5.88 18.05
C GLU A 378 36.21 -4.93 18.87
N HIS A 379 37.52 -5.20 18.98
CA HIS A 379 38.45 -4.45 19.81
C HIS A 379 39.34 -3.51 19.02
N VAL A 380 39.79 -3.91 17.83
CA VAL A 380 40.78 -3.15 17.06
C VAL A 380 40.22 -2.60 15.74
N GLY A 381 38.98 -2.86 15.43
CA GLY A 381 38.31 -2.40 14.22
C GLY A 381 38.74 -3.17 12.95
N LEU A 382 38.05 -2.87 11.82
CA LEU A 382 38.20 -3.58 10.57
C LEU A 382 39.64 -3.60 10.02
N TYR A 383 40.30 -2.46 10.01
CA TYR A 383 41.59 -2.33 9.30
C TYR A 383 42.71 -3.15 9.95
N LEU A 384 42.81 -3.06 11.26
CA LEU A 384 43.79 -3.85 12.00
C LEU A 384 43.40 -5.33 12.01
N SER A 385 42.11 -5.65 12.06
CA SER A 385 41.66 -7.03 12.00
C SER A 385 42.03 -7.71 10.69
N VAL A 386 41.94 -7.03 9.55
CA VAL A 386 42.37 -7.59 8.26
C VAL A 386 43.87 -7.91 8.27
N GLN A 387 44.68 -7.12 8.95
CA GLN A 387 46.13 -7.32 9.01
C GLN A 387 46.57 -8.37 10.05
N LEU A 388 45.89 -8.38 11.21
CA LEU A 388 46.29 -9.20 12.37
C LEU A 388 45.58 -10.57 12.42
N SER A 389 44.54 -10.78 11.63
CA SER A 389 43.82 -12.04 11.57
C SER A 389 44.49 -13.05 10.63
N GLY A 390 44.02 -14.30 10.69
CA GLY A 390 44.45 -15.35 9.75
C GLY A 390 44.26 -14.98 8.29
N LEU A 391 43.35 -14.05 7.96
CA LEU A 391 43.14 -13.51 6.62
C LEU A 391 44.41 -12.79 6.11
N GLY A 392 45.00 -11.92 6.92
CA GLY A 392 46.26 -11.24 6.59
C GLY A 392 47.42 -12.20 6.37
N GLU A 393 47.54 -13.24 7.20
CA GLU A 393 48.57 -14.29 7.02
C GLU A 393 48.34 -15.09 5.72
N VAL A 394 47.12 -15.50 5.39
CA VAL A 394 46.78 -16.19 4.15
C VAL A 394 47.12 -15.33 2.94
N TRP A 395 46.79 -14.04 2.96
CA TRP A 395 47.12 -13.11 1.89
C TRP A 395 48.63 -12.94 1.70
N THR A 396 49.38 -12.78 2.79
CA THR A 396 50.85 -12.66 2.76
C THR A 396 51.49 -13.95 2.23
N ARG A 397 51.00 -15.10 2.68
CA ARG A 397 51.49 -16.43 2.24
C ARG A 397 51.22 -16.69 0.75
N SER A 398 50.11 -16.16 0.21
CA SER A 398 49.78 -16.30 -1.23
C SER A 398 50.76 -15.56 -2.13
N ARG A 399 51.51 -14.58 -1.63
CA ARG A 399 52.41 -13.68 -2.40
C ARG A 399 51.72 -12.96 -3.58
N ARG A 400 50.40 -13.07 -3.72
CA ARG A 400 49.62 -12.51 -4.82
C ARG A 400 48.78 -11.30 -4.37
N VAL A 401 48.57 -11.10 -3.10
CA VAL A 401 47.82 -9.94 -2.57
C VAL A 401 48.82 -8.88 -2.12
N LEU A 402 48.69 -7.69 -2.71
CA LEU A 402 49.50 -6.53 -2.28
C LEU A 402 48.98 -6.00 -0.94
N SER A 403 49.86 -5.32 -0.21
CA SER A 403 49.53 -4.66 1.05
C SER A 403 48.24 -3.83 0.91
N PRO A 404 47.20 -4.11 1.72
CA PRO A 404 45.90 -3.44 1.62
C PRO A 404 46.04 -1.93 1.89
N ARG A 405 45.35 -1.13 1.05
CA ARG A 405 45.26 0.33 1.27
C ARG A 405 43.94 0.65 1.96
N MET A 406 44.02 1.12 3.20
CA MET A 406 42.89 1.46 4.03
C MET A 406 42.87 2.96 4.30
N ALA A 407 41.70 3.61 4.19
CA ALA A 407 41.55 5.06 4.40
C ALA A 407 40.23 5.38 5.12
N GLY A 408 40.24 6.41 5.92
CA GLY A 408 39.11 6.83 6.77
C GLY A 408 39.08 6.07 8.09
N ASP A 409 38.11 6.43 8.95
CA ASP A 409 37.93 5.83 10.27
C ASP A 409 36.88 4.69 10.24
N PRO A 410 37.28 3.44 10.43
CA PRO A 410 36.34 2.31 10.48
C PRO A 410 35.51 2.29 11.77
N CYS A 411 35.98 2.94 12.87
CA CYS A 411 35.25 2.98 14.15
C CYS A 411 33.94 3.78 14.07
N ALA A 412 33.81 4.63 13.05
CA ALA A 412 32.56 5.32 12.76
C ALA A 412 31.45 4.41 12.19
N LEU A 413 31.78 3.16 11.86
CA LEU A 413 30.84 2.16 11.33
C LEU A 413 30.37 1.21 12.44
N SER A 414 29.12 0.73 12.32
CA SER A 414 28.62 -0.31 13.23
C SER A 414 29.43 -1.60 13.12
N ASN A 415 29.56 -2.35 14.21
CA ASN A 415 30.29 -3.62 14.23
C ASN A 415 29.76 -4.62 13.20
N GLY A 416 28.44 -4.65 12.98
CA GLY A 416 27.82 -5.48 11.95
C GLY A 416 28.26 -5.13 10.53
N LEU A 417 28.41 -3.82 10.23
CA LEU A 417 28.89 -3.36 8.94
C LEU A 417 30.39 -3.67 8.74
N GLN A 418 31.20 -3.48 9.79
CA GLN A 418 32.61 -3.84 9.75
C GLN A 418 32.82 -5.34 9.51
N LEU A 419 32.02 -6.20 10.15
CA LEU A 419 32.06 -7.66 9.95
C LEU A 419 31.62 -8.04 8.54
N ALA A 420 30.55 -7.42 8.02
CA ALA A 420 30.12 -7.63 6.64
C ALA A 420 31.21 -7.22 5.64
N ALA A 421 31.86 -6.09 5.86
CA ALA A 421 32.98 -5.61 5.04
C ALA A 421 34.18 -6.59 5.10
N TYR A 422 34.51 -7.11 6.28
CA TYR A 422 35.55 -8.12 6.44
C TYR A 422 35.25 -9.38 5.63
N ARG A 423 34.02 -9.91 5.73
CA ARG A 423 33.58 -11.09 4.99
C ARG A 423 33.60 -10.85 3.46
N LEU A 424 33.08 -9.71 3.01
CA LEU A 424 33.07 -9.39 1.60
C LEU A 424 34.48 -9.25 1.02
N LEU A 425 35.43 -8.69 1.79
CA LEU A 425 36.82 -8.66 1.38
C LEU A 425 37.44 -10.06 1.30
N ALA A 426 37.17 -10.90 2.30
CA ALA A 426 37.65 -12.27 2.34
C ALA A 426 37.12 -13.09 1.14
N ASP A 427 35.82 -13.02 0.89
CA ASP A 427 35.15 -13.74 -0.18
C ASP A 427 35.63 -13.24 -1.57
N ALA A 428 35.65 -11.91 -1.78
CA ALA A 428 36.06 -11.33 -3.06
C ALA A 428 37.52 -11.64 -3.42
N VAL A 429 38.42 -11.56 -2.44
CA VAL A 429 39.84 -11.90 -2.65
C VAL A 429 40.01 -13.39 -2.90
N SER A 430 39.33 -14.25 -2.11
CA SER A 430 39.38 -15.69 -2.28
C SER A 430 38.92 -16.13 -3.69
N LEU A 431 37.82 -15.55 -4.18
CA LEU A 431 37.31 -15.81 -5.54
C LEU A 431 38.33 -15.45 -6.61
N LEU A 432 38.95 -14.25 -6.52
CA LEU A 432 39.96 -13.84 -7.48
C LEU A 432 41.24 -14.70 -7.41
N LEU A 433 41.68 -15.09 -6.19
CA LEU A 433 42.85 -15.94 -6.04
C LEU A 433 42.63 -17.36 -6.58
N GLN A 434 41.41 -17.88 -6.48
CA GLN A 434 41.07 -19.23 -6.97
C GLN A 434 40.83 -19.29 -8.50
N ARG A 435 40.24 -18.26 -9.06
CA ARG A 435 39.75 -18.27 -10.43
C ARG A 435 40.63 -17.52 -11.44
N GLU A 436 41.28 -16.46 -10.98
CA GLU A 436 42.06 -15.58 -11.83
C GLU A 436 43.55 -15.69 -11.56
N LYS A 437 44.36 -15.38 -12.54
CA LYS A 437 45.81 -15.28 -12.43
C LYS A 437 46.19 -13.80 -12.21
N GLY A 438 47.36 -13.54 -11.62
CA GLY A 438 47.86 -12.17 -11.42
C GLY A 438 47.79 -11.71 -9.95
N GLN A 439 48.27 -10.50 -9.73
CA GLN A 439 48.29 -9.86 -8.39
C GLN A 439 47.00 -9.13 -8.11
N VAL A 440 46.55 -9.21 -6.87
CA VAL A 440 45.32 -8.62 -6.36
C VAL A 440 45.63 -7.41 -5.49
N ARG A 441 44.99 -6.29 -5.77
CA ARG A 441 45.04 -5.07 -4.96
C ARG A 441 43.74 -4.93 -4.17
N VAL A 442 43.84 -4.70 -2.86
CA VAL A 442 42.73 -4.46 -1.95
C VAL A 442 42.73 -3.02 -1.50
N GLN A 443 41.58 -2.36 -1.56
CA GLN A 443 41.41 -1.00 -1.07
C GLN A 443 40.08 -0.91 -0.29
N ALA A 444 40.07 -0.22 0.84
CA ALA A 444 38.89 0.11 1.59
C ALA A 444 38.89 1.59 1.99
N ARG A 445 37.76 2.25 1.84
CA ARG A 445 37.62 3.65 2.22
C ARG A 445 36.31 3.86 2.98
N CYS A 446 36.43 4.25 4.24
CA CYS A 446 35.31 4.68 5.06
C CYS A 446 35.03 6.18 4.85
N GLY A 447 33.74 6.56 4.86
CA GLY A 447 33.33 7.95 4.69
C GLY A 447 31.83 8.13 4.71
N ARG A 448 31.38 9.36 4.44
CA ARG A 448 29.96 9.68 4.28
C ARG A 448 29.47 9.30 2.90
N VAL A 449 28.28 8.67 2.84
CA VAL A 449 27.55 8.31 1.64
C VAL A 449 26.16 8.94 1.75
N GLY A 450 25.99 10.14 1.18
CA GLY A 450 24.82 10.98 1.45
C GLY A 450 24.75 11.43 2.91
N GLU A 451 23.65 11.17 3.58
CA GLU A 451 23.45 11.47 5.01
C GLU A 451 23.95 10.37 5.96
N SER A 452 24.33 9.21 5.42
CA SER A 452 24.76 8.04 6.19
C SER A 452 26.26 7.82 6.11
N THR A 453 26.82 7.08 7.09
CA THR A 453 28.19 6.57 7.03
C THR A 453 28.23 5.28 6.23
N GLY A 454 29.33 5.01 5.55
CA GLY A 454 29.48 3.80 4.75
C GLY A 454 30.93 3.47 4.42
N ILE A 455 31.14 2.35 3.75
CA ILE A 455 32.43 1.89 3.30
C ILE A 455 32.39 1.45 1.83
N VAL A 456 33.39 1.87 1.08
CA VAL A 456 33.63 1.40 -0.28
C VAL A 456 34.81 0.44 -0.23
N LEU A 457 34.58 -0.78 -0.72
CA LEU A 457 35.60 -1.82 -0.86
C LEU A 457 35.90 -2.01 -2.36
N VAL A 458 37.16 -2.08 -2.70
CA VAL A 458 37.60 -2.34 -4.09
C VAL A 458 38.64 -3.44 -4.06
N VAL A 459 38.37 -4.50 -4.81
CA VAL A 459 39.31 -5.60 -5.06
C VAL A 459 39.57 -5.65 -6.56
N ALA A 460 40.81 -5.51 -6.97
CA ALA A 460 41.18 -5.36 -8.38
C ALA A 460 42.38 -6.23 -8.75
N LEU A 461 42.35 -6.77 -9.96
CA LEU A 461 43.55 -7.31 -10.60
C LEU A 461 44.45 -6.16 -11.08
N ILE A 462 45.76 -6.28 -10.86
CA ILE A 462 46.71 -5.23 -11.24
C ILE A 462 47.01 -5.25 -12.72
N ASP A 463 47.03 -6.43 -13.30
CA ASP A 463 47.25 -6.59 -14.73
C ASP A 463 46.00 -6.15 -15.50
N VAL A 464 46.12 -5.01 -16.19
CA VAL A 464 44.97 -4.37 -16.86
C VAL A 464 44.56 -5.14 -18.13
N ASP A 465 45.49 -5.90 -18.72
CA ASP A 465 45.25 -6.68 -19.94
C ASP A 465 44.54 -8.01 -19.65
N GLN A 466 44.64 -8.52 -18.41
CA GLN A 466 43.88 -9.67 -17.93
C GLN A 466 42.66 -9.18 -17.16
N GLY A 467 41.53 -9.04 -17.84
CA GLY A 467 40.24 -8.78 -17.20
C GLY A 467 39.77 -9.95 -16.35
N ILE A 468 38.84 -9.70 -15.42
CA ILE A 468 38.11 -10.74 -14.70
C ILE A 468 37.26 -11.48 -15.73
N SER A 469 37.29 -12.81 -15.74
CA SER A 469 36.49 -13.62 -16.65
C SER A 469 35.00 -13.45 -16.39
N GLU A 470 34.16 -13.60 -17.42
CA GLU A 470 32.71 -13.42 -17.33
C GLU A 470 32.09 -14.37 -16.28
N ALA A 471 32.54 -15.63 -16.29
CA ALA A 471 32.12 -16.63 -15.31
C ALA A 471 32.47 -16.23 -13.86
N THR A 472 33.65 -15.60 -13.65
CA THR A 472 34.02 -15.09 -12.32
C THR A 472 33.19 -13.88 -11.96
N MET A 473 32.85 -12.98 -12.89
CA MET A 473 31.99 -11.83 -12.65
C MET A 473 30.58 -12.24 -12.23
N GLU A 474 29.97 -13.22 -12.91
CA GLU A 474 28.66 -13.77 -12.52
C GLU A 474 28.67 -14.34 -11.12
N MET A 475 29.68 -15.16 -10.80
CA MET A 475 29.82 -15.77 -9.47
C MET A 475 30.04 -14.73 -8.37
N VAL A 476 30.82 -13.69 -8.63
CA VAL A 476 31.01 -12.56 -7.70
C VAL A 476 29.68 -11.85 -7.44
N ILE A 477 28.90 -11.58 -8.48
CA ILE A 477 27.58 -10.94 -8.33
C ILE A 477 26.67 -11.85 -7.50
N GLU A 478 26.60 -13.13 -7.81
CA GLU A 478 25.75 -14.09 -7.10
C GLU A 478 26.10 -14.19 -5.60
N GLN A 479 27.39 -14.36 -5.28
CA GLN A 479 27.81 -14.59 -3.89
C GLN A 479 27.85 -13.32 -3.04
N LEU A 480 28.22 -12.18 -3.63
CA LEU A 480 28.42 -10.95 -2.83
C LEU A 480 27.19 -10.04 -2.76
N THR A 481 26.24 -10.16 -3.72
CA THR A 481 25.08 -9.27 -3.79
C THR A 481 24.16 -9.41 -2.58
N GLY A 482 23.88 -10.62 -2.12
CA GLY A 482 22.97 -10.86 -1.01
C GLY A 482 23.39 -10.14 0.28
N ARG A 483 24.67 -10.30 0.66
CA ARG A 483 25.22 -9.62 1.85
C ARG A 483 25.32 -8.12 1.67
N THR A 484 25.67 -7.66 0.48
CA THR A 484 25.79 -6.21 0.19
C THR A 484 24.43 -5.52 0.21
N LEU A 485 23.40 -6.13 -0.38
CA LEU A 485 22.02 -5.62 -0.34
C LEU A 485 21.44 -5.57 1.07
N ALA A 486 21.76 -6.55 1.93
CA ALA A 486 21.33 -6.54 3.33
C ALA A 486 21.77 -5.28 4.10
N TYR A 487 22.84 -4.63 3.64
CA TYR A 487 23.33 -3.36 4.18
C TYR A 487 23.05 -2.18 3.24
N GLY A 488 22.04 -2.26 2.37
CA GLY A 488 21.64 -1.15 1.49
C GLY A 488 22.71 -0.74 0.47
N GLY A 489 23.63 -1.64 0.19
CA GLY A 489 24.76 -1.40 -0.69
C GLY A 489 24.59 -1.96 -2.10
N THR A 490 25.66 -1.88 -2.89
CA THR A 490 25.69 -2.35 -4.28
C THR A 490 27.03 -3.04 -4.60
N VAL A 491 26.98 -4.05 -5.46
CA VAL A 491 28.15 -4.70 -6.06
C VAL A 491 28.25 -4.32 -7.53
N GLN A 492 29.40 -3.92 -7.97
CA GLN A 492 29.69 -3.61 -9.36
C GLN A 492 30.97 -4.32 -9.78
N CYS A 493 30.88 -5.16 -10.79
CA CYS A 493 32.03 -5.73 -11.47
C CYS A 493 32.33 -4.93 -12.73
N ARG A 494 33.60 -4.53 -12.88
CA ARG A 494 34.09 -3.91 -14.11
C ARG A 494 35.38 -4.62 -14.50
N ARG A 495 35.64 -4.67 -15.77
CA ARG A 495 36.81 -5.26 -16.46
C ARG A 495 37.88 -5.94 -15.57
N ASN A 496 38.47 -5.24 -14.63
CA ASN A 496 39.55 -5.76 -13.77
C ASN A 496 39.30 -5.53 -12.26
N ARG A 497 38.08 -5.05 -11.84
CA ARG A 497 37.83 -4.68 -10.45
C ARG A 497 36.40 -5.01 -10.02
N ILE A 498 36.28 -5.41 -8.76
CA ILE A 498 35.05 -5.58 -8.00
C ILE A 498 34.94 -4.38 -7.06
N ARG A 499 33.87 -3.62 -7.17
CA ARG A 499 33.56 -2.50 -6.25
C ARG A 499 32.32 -2.85 -5.44
N MET A 500 32.42 -2.81 -4.16
CA MET A 500 31.31 -3.03 -3.22
C MET A 500 31.10 -1.79 -2.38
N LEU A 501 29.88 -1.31 -2.29
CA LEU A 501 29.46 -0.23 -1.41
C LEU A 501 28.61 -0.84 -0.30
N LEU A 502 28.85 -0.43 0.94
CA LEU A 502 28.01 -0.76 2.10
C LEU A 502 27.64 0.53 2.82
N VAL A 503 26.41 0.63 3.29
CA VAL A 503 25.90 1.83 3.95
C VAL A 503 25.35 1.47 5.33
N ASP A 504 25.67 2.24 6.35
CA ASP A 504 25.15 2.05 7.70
C ASP A 504 23.75 2.65 7.82
N SER A 505 22.73 1.81 7.72
CA SER A 505 21.33 2.23 7.71
C SER A 505 20.76 2.61 9.10
N ASN A 506 21.57 2.59 10.17
CA ASN A 506 21.07 2.97 11.50
C ASN A 506 20.61 4.43 11.59
N ASN A 507 21.10 5.32 10.70
CA ASN A 507 20.60 6.69 10.60
C ASN A 507 19.44 6.86 9.61
N ALA A 508 19.30 5.99 8.61
CA ALA A 508 18.20 6.06 7.65
C ALA A 508 16.84 5.73 8.28
N ALA A 509 16.79 4.82 9.26
CA ALA A 509 15.56 4.51 9.98
C ALA A 509 15.05 5.67 10.85
N ARG A 510 15.92 6.55 11.34
CA ARG A 510 15.54 7.74 12.12
C ARG A 510 15.08 8.91 11.26
N ALA A 511 15.55 9.05 10.04
CA ALA A 511 15.16 10.12 9.11
C ALA A 511 13.77 9.92 8.49
N TRP A 512 13.17 8.73 8.58
CA TRP A 512 11.84 8.43 8.03
C TRP A 512 10.71 8.44 9.07
N VAL A 513 11.03 8.65 10.35
CA VAL A 513 10.06 8.79 11.46
C VAL A 513 9.84 10.26 11.84
N ALA A 514 10.65 11.17 11.34
CA ALA A 514 10.47 12.62 11.43
C ALA A 514 9.89 13.19 10.13
#